data_c47d0324498bf119fa227544bd884fb2
#
_entry.id   c47d0324498bf119fa227544bd884fb2
#
_cell.length_a   1.000
_cell.length_b   1.000
_cell.length_c   1.000
_cell.angle_alpha   90.00
_cell.angle_beta   90.00
_cell.angle_gamma   90.00
#
_symmetry.space_group_name_H-M   'P 1'
#
loop_
_entity.id
_entity.type
_entity.pdbx_description
1 polymer ?
#
loop_
_entity_poly.entity_id
_entity_poly.type
_entity_poly.pdbx_seq_one_letter_code
_entity_poly.pdbx_strand_id
1 'polypeptide(L)'
;MGNRTHEKAVTFAEKYQVAKVYDDFHEMFTDPDVDVIYITTPHNTHIGFVREALKNKKHVLCEKSITLNSLELEEALALAKENDVIFAEAMTIWHMPLYKKLWELIDAGKTGTYASNANEEHEEIADWLAAGVPALGKVQMIQLNFGSYKEYNMKNRFFNMDLAGGALLDIGVYALSIARSFMESKPDQVLSQVKFAPTGADAVS
;
A
#
# COMPACT_ATOMS: atom_id res chain seq x y z
N MET A 1 9.61 -17.72 -8.95
CA MET A 1 9.88 -16.28 -8.79
C MET A 1 10.74 -15.75 -9.92
N GLY A 2 10.64 -14.45 -10.24
CA GLY A 2 11.52 -13.78 -11.21
C GLY A 2 12.24 -12.59 -10.57
N ASN A 3 13.44 -12.29 -11.05
CA ASN A 3 14.19 -11.08 -10.69
C ASN A 3 15.01 -10.63 -11.90
N ARG A 4 15.13 -9.31 -12.09
CA ARG A 4 15.97 -8.74 -13.19
C ARG A 4 17.42 -9.25 -13.16
N THR A 5 17.94 -9.55 -11.97
CA THR A 5 19.25 -10.18 -11.79
C THR A 5 19.00 -11.65 -11.45
N HIS A 6 19.13 -12.54 -12.44
CA HIS A 6 18.78 -13.96 -12.32
C HIS A 6 19.51 -14.65 -11.15
N GLU A 7 20.80 -14.40 -10.94
CA GLU A 7 21.57 -15.01 -9.85
C GLU A 7 21.01 -14.65 -8.47
N LYS A 8 20.41 -13.46 -8.32
CA LYS A 8 19.74 -13.09 -7.07
C LYS A 8 18.46 -13.91 -6.84
N ALA A 9 17.75 -14.21 -7.91
CA ALA A 9 16.56 -15.06 -7.82
C ALA A 9 16.95 -16.50 -7.44
N VAL A 10 17.98 -17.04 -8.05
CA VAL A 10 18.52 -18.38 -7.74
C VAL A 10 18.95 -18.46 -6.27
N THR A 11 19.80 -17.55 -5.83
CA THR A 11 20.27 -17.51 -4.42
C THR A 11 19.12 -17.41 -3.43
N PHE A 12 18.12 -16.58 -3.75
CA PHE A 12 16.94 -16.45 -2.90
C PHE A 12 16.10 -17.73 -2.90
N ALA A 13 15.91 -18.34 -4.07
CA ALA A 13 15.14 -19.56 -4.22
C ALA A 13 15.77 -20.73 -3.45
N GLU A 14 17.08 -20.88 -3.51
CA GLU A 14 17.82 -21.87 -2.73
C GLU A 14 17.63 -21.66 -1.21
N LYS A 15 17.79 -20.41 -0.76
CA LYS A 15 17.66 -20.07 0.66
C LYS A 15 16.26 -20.33 1.23
N TYR A 16 15.23 -20.03 0.45
CA TYR A 16 13.83 -20.09 0.88
C TYR A 16 13.04 -21.26 0.27
N GLN A 17 13.73 -22.18 -0.39
CA GLN A 17 13.13 -23.39 -1.01
C GLN A 17 12.00 -23.04 -2.01
N VAL A 18 12.20 -22.00 -2.82
CA VAL A 18 11.26 -21.63 -3.88
C VAL A 18 11.39 -22.61 -5.04
N ALA A 19 10.30 -23.25 -5.40
CA ALA A 19 10.29 -24.38 -6.32
C ALA A 19 10.72 -24.03 -7.76
N LYS A 20 10.43 -22.79 -8.23
CA LYS A 20 10.71 -22.41 -9.62
C LYS A 20 11.23 -20.97 -9.71
N VAL A 21 12.31 -20.81 -10.45
CA VAL A 21 12.89 -19.53 -10.87
C VAL A 21 12.66 -19.38 -12.38
N TYR A 22 12.21 -18.22 -12.79
CA TYR A 22 11.97 -17.90 -14.20
C TYR A 22 13.09 -16.99 -14.71
N ASP A 23 13.58 -17.28 -15.90
CA ASP A 23 14.57 -16.46 -16.61
C ASP A 23 13.92 -15.24 -17.24
N ASP A 24 12.68 -15.38 -17.71
CA ASP A 24 11.85 -14.34 -18.27
C ASP A 24 10.59 -14.15 -17.43
N PHE A 25 10.23 -12.90 -17.17
CA PHE A 25 8.98 -12.57 -16.48
C PHE A 25 7.75 -12.99 -17.28
N HIS A 26 7.83 -12.97 -18.62
CA HIS A 26 6.72 -13.40 -19.47
C HIS A 26 6.36 -14.87 -19.25
N GLU A 27 7.35 -15.74 -19.08
CA GLU A 27 7.11 -17.14 -18.75
C GLU A 27 6.36 -17.30 -17.42
N MET A 28 6.67 -16.46 -16.43
CA MET A 28 5.97 -16.47 -15.15
C MET A 28 4.51 -16.02 -15.29
N PHE A 29 4.24 -14.99 -16.10
CA PHE A 29 2.88 -14.51 -16.31
C PHE A 29 2.02 -15.49 -17.11
N THR A 30 2.61 -16.29 -17.98
CA THR A 30 1.89 -17.26 -18.81
C THR A 30 1.84 -18.66 -18.21
N ASP A 31 2.56 -18.93 -17.12
CA ASP A 31 2.59 -20.24 -16.46
C ASP A 31 1.21 -20.60 -15.88
N PRO A 32 0.60 -21.72 -16.29
CA PRO A 32 -0.71 -22.13 -15.79
C PRO A 32 -0.74 -22.50 -14.29
N ASP A 33 0.43 -22.80 -13.70
CA ASP A 33 0.55 -23.16 -12.28
C ASP A 33 0.69 -21.90 -11.38
N VAL A 34 0.67 -20.70 -11.97
CA VAL A 34 0.73 -19.43 -11.25
C VAL A 34 -0.65 -18.75 -11.28
N ASP A 35 -1.28 -18.60 -10.13
CA ASP A 35 -2.56 -17.90 -9.99
C ASP A 35 -2.41 -16.44 -9.64
N VAL A 36 -1.40 -16.09 -8.83
CA VAL A 36 -1.20 -14.76 -8.26
C VAL A 36 0.22 -14.26 -8.53
N ILE A 37 0.33 -13.01 -8.97
CA ILE A 37 1.61 -12.31 -9.11
C ILE A 37 1.74 -11.26 -7.99
N TYR A 38 2.79 -11.37 -7.18
CA TYR A 38 3.17 -10.34 -6.21
C TYR A 38 4.29 -9.47 -6.78
N ILE A 39 3.98 -8.20 -7.02
CA ILE A 39 4.89 -7.24 -7.65
C ILE A 39 5.57 -6.41 -6.55
N THR A 40 6.92 -6.51 -6.48
CA THR A 40 7.77 -5.84 -5.49
C THR A 40 8.90 -5.03 -6.14
N THR A 41 8.71 -4.64 -7.36
CA THR A 41 9.69 -3.91 -8.17
C THR A 41 9.66 -2.40 -7.85
N PRO A 42 10.55 -1.56 -8.41
CA PRO A 42 10.44 -0.11 -8.26
C PRO A 42 9.14 0.46 -8.83
N HIS A 43 8.63 1.53 -8.22
CA HIS A 43 7.32 2.13 -8.51
C HIS A 43 7.07 2.38 -10.00
N ASN A 44 8.07 2.91 -10.73
CA ASN A 44 7.98 3.21 -12.16
C ASN A 44 7.78 1.98 -13.06
N THR A 45 7.98 0.78 -12.53
CA THR A 45 7.83 -0.47 -13.27
C THR A 45 6.53 -1.21 -12.97
N HIS A 46 5.80 -0.81 -11.92
CA HIS A 46 4.60 -1.51 -11.48
C HIS A 46 3.60 -1.68 -12.60
N ILE A 47 3.21 -0.59 -13.26
CA ILE A 47 2.15 -0.62 -14.28
C ILE A 47 2.45 -1.56 -15.45
N GLY A 48 3.72 -1.68 -15.85
CA GLY A 48 4.13 -2.61 -16.91
C GLY A 48 3.84 -4.06 -16.53
N PHE A 49 4.28 -4.47 -15.34
CA PHE A 49 4.05 -5.83 -14.83
C PHE A 49 2.57 -6.08 -14.50
N VAL A 50 1.88 -5.09 -13.95
CA VAL A 50 0.43 -5.16 -13.68
C VAL A 50 -0.35 -5.45 -14.96
N ARG A 51 -0.11 -4.67 -16.02
CA ARG A 51 -0.77 -4.86 -17.33
C ARG A 51 -0.57 -6.28 -17.86
N GLU A 52 0.65 -6.75 -17.81
CA GLU A 52 0.98 -8.08 -18.35
C GLU A 52 0.33 -9.19 -17.53
N ALA A 53 0.43 -9.13 -16.20
CA ALA A 53 -0.20 -10.11 -15.33
C ALA A 53 -1.72 -10.16 -15.51
N LEU A 54 -2.40 -9.01 -15.49
CA LEU A 54 -3.85 -8.93 -15.64
C LEU A 54 -4.33 -9.44 -17.00
N LYS A 55 -3.63 -9.12 -18.10
CA LYS A 55 -3.93 -9.64 -19.44
C LYS A 55 -3.78 -11.16 -19.54
N ASN A 56 -2.87 -11.74 -18.77
CA ASN A 56 -2.71 -13.19 -18.66
C ASN A 56 -3.58 -13.82 -17.59
N LYS A 57 -4.63 -13.12 -17.15
CA LYS A 57 -5.63 -13.59 -16.17
C LYS A 57 -5.03 -14.00 -14.84
N LYS A 58 -3.96 -13.33 -14.40
CA LYS A 58 -3.38 -13.52 -13.07
C LYS A 58 -3.95 -12.50 -12.10
N HIS A 59 -4.27 -12.96 -10.89
CA HIS A 59 -4.50 -12.05 -9.78
C HIS A 59 -3.22 -11.28 -9.46
N VAL A 60 -3.35 -10.03 -9.04
CA VAL A 60 -2.19 -9.17 -8.76
C VAL A 60 -2.28 -8.58 -7.37
N LEU A 61 -1.23 -8.79 -6.58
CA LEU A 61 -0.90 -8.02 -5.39
C LEU A 61 0.31 -7.15 -5.74
N CYS A 62 0.15 -5.83 -5.70
CA CYS A 62 1.22 -4.91 -6.05
C CYS A 62 1.64 -4.08 -4.85
N GLU A 63 2.96 -3.94 -4.62
CA GLU A 63 3.47 -3.07 -3.58
C GLU A 63 3.00 -1.62 -3.76
N LYS A 64 2.99 -0.90 -2.67
CA LYS A 64 2.71 0.54 -2.63
C LYS A 64 3.92 1.31 -3.23
N SER A 65 3.75 2.41 -3.89
CA SER A 65 2.52 2.95 -4.47
C SER A 65 2.14 2.13 -5.68
N ILE A 66 0.91 1.72 -5.74
CA ILE A 66 0.43 0.76 -6.73
C ILE A 66 0.62 1.24 -8.18
N THR A 67 0.40 2.53 -8.43
CA THR A 67 0.62 3.22 -9.71
C THR A 67 1.18 4.63 -9.47
N LEU A 68 1.68 5.28 -10.51
CA LEU A 68 2.21 6.65 -10.42
C LEU A 68 1.13 7.73 -10.55
N ASN A 69 -0.03 7.38 -11.09
CA ASN A 69 -1.12 8.32 -11.33
C ASN A 69 -2.47 7.59 -11.46
N SER A 70 -3.57 8.36 -11.43
CA SER A 70 -4.93 7.81 -11.49
C SER A 70 -5.26 7.15 -12.84
N LEU A 71 -4.70 7.62 -13.94
CA LEU A 71 -4.97 7.04 -15.26
C LEU A 71 -4.44 5.61 -15.38
N GLU A 72 -3.23 5.37 -14.86
CA GLU A 72 -2.68 4.01 -14.77
C GLU A 72 -3.52 3.11 -13.87
N LEU A 73 -4.02 3.66 -12.75
CA LEU A 73 -4.89 2.90 -11.85
C LEU A 73 -6.22 2.55 -12.50
N GLU A 74 -6.86 3.51 -13.16
CA GLU A 74 -8.13 3.31 -13.86
C GLU A 74 -7.99 2.25 -14.97
N GLU A 75 -6.91 2.30 -15.75
CA GLU A 75 -6.59 1.29 -16.76
C GLU A 75 -6.42 -0.11 -16.12
N ALA A 76 -5.64 -0.22 -15.05
CA ALA A 76 -5.41 -1.48 -14.37
C ALA A 76 -6.70 -2.07 -13.79
N LEU A 77 -7.55 -1.23 -13.19
CA LEU A 77 -8.86 -1.65 -12.67
C LEU A 77 -9.79 -2.13 -13.78
N ALA A 78 -9.77 -1.46 -14.95
CA ALA A 78 -10.55 -1.90 -16.11
C ALA A 78 -10.07 -3.27 -16.62
N LEU A 79 -8.76 -3.46 -16.75
CA LEU A 79 -8.17 -4.75 -17.14
C LEU A 79 -8.49 -5.88 -16.15
N ALA A 80 -8.42 -5.59 -14.85
CA ALA A 80 -8.76 -6.57 -13.83
C ALA A 80 -10.22 -7.01 -13.93
N LYS A 81 -11.13 -6.06 -14.13
CA LYS A 81 -12.54 -6.32 -14.31
C LYS A 81 -12.83 -7.11 -15.60
N GLU A 82 -12.21 -6.73 -16.72
CA GLU A 82 -12.36 -7.40 -18.02
C GLU A 82 -11.94 -8.88 -17.95
N ASN A 83 -10.87 -9.17 -17.24
CA ASN A 83 -10.31 -10.51 -17.13
C ASN A 83 -10.82 -11.33 -15.92
N ASP A 84 -11.73 -10.75 -15.13
CA ASP A 84 -12.32 -11.35 -13.92
C ASP A 84 -11.25 -11.79 -12.90
N VAL A 85 -10.29 -10.91 -12.61
CA VAL A 85 -9.20 -11.13 -11.66
C VAL A 85 -9.13 -10.04 -10.60
N ILE A 86 -8.51 -10.37 -9.47
CA ILE A 86 -8.29 -9.44 -8.35
C ILE A 86 -7.03 -8.61 -8.62
N PHE A 87 -7.15 -7.30 -8.46
CA PHE A 87 -6.03 -6.38 -8.40
C PHE A 87 -6.07 -5.62 -7.07
N ALA A 88 -5.03 -5.77 -6.25
CA ALA A 88 -4.97 -5.21 -4.91
C ALA A 88 -3.61 -4.56 -4.63
N GLU A 89 -3.63 -3.50 -3.83
CA GLU A 89 -2.43 -2.85 -3.29
C GLU A 89 -2.00 -3.50 -1.98
N ALA A 90 -0.69 -3.75 -1.82
CA ALA A 90 -0.10 -4.28 -0.59
C ALA A 90 0.04 -3.18 0.48
N MET A 91 -1.06 -2.53 0.83
CA MET A 91 -1.11 -1.50 1.86
C MET A 91 -1.23 -2.14 3.25
N THR A 92 -0.10 -2.45 3.85
CA THR A 92 0.01 -3.22 5.09
C THR A 92 -0.71 -2.60 6.29
N ILE A 93 -0.83 -1.27 6.34
CA ILE A 93 -1.50 -0.57 7.46
C ILE A 93 -2.93 -1.03 7.70
N TRP A 94 -3.67 -1.42 6.64
CA TRP A 94 -5.05 -1.89 6.75
C TRP A 94 -5.21 -3.18 7.53
N HIS A 95 -4.14 -3.96 7.65
CA HIS A 95 -4.11 -5.26 8.31
C HIS A 95 -3.56 -5.20 9.73
N MET A 96 -3.10 -4.02 10.19
CA MET A 96 -2.58 -3.84 11.55
C MET A 96 -3.72 -3.82 12.58
N PRO A 97 -3.59 -4.55 13.70
CA PRO A 97 -4.62 -4.60 14.73
C PRO A 97 -5.02 -3.22 15.27
N LEU A 98 -4.06 -2.30 15.38
CA LEU A 98 -4.32 -0.92 15.82
C LEU A 98 -5.35 -0.21 14.94
N TYR A 99 -5.20 -0.29 13.61
CA TYR A 99 -6.14 0.37 12.70
C TYR A 99 -7.52 -0.26 12.73
N LYS A 100 -7.59 -1.60 12.85
CA LYS A 100 -8.87 -2.30 13.04
C LYS A 100 -9.58 -1.78 14.29
N LYS A 101 -8.84 -1.62 15.39
CA LYS A 101 -9.39 -1.11 16.65
C LYS A 101 -9.84 0.35 16.56
N LEU A 102 -9.07 1.19 15.87
CA LEU A 102 -9.49 2.59 15.62
C LEU A 102 -10.79 2.67 14.81
N TRP A 103 -10.94 1.82 13.80
CA TRP A 103 -12.19 1.72 13.03
C TRP A 103 -13.39 1.35 13.92
N GLU A 104 -13.23 0.32 14.74
CA GLU A 104 -14.31 -0.09 15.69
C GLU A 104 -14.73 1.05 16.60
N LEU A 105 -13.77 1.81 17.15
CA LEU A 105 -14.06 2.94 18.04
C LEU A 105 -14.76 4.08 17.31
N ILE A 106 -14.35 4.38 16.06
CA ILE A 106 -15.00 5.42 15.26
C ILE A 106 -16.42 5.02 14.87
N ASP A 107 -16.62 3.78 14.43
CA ASP A 107 -17.93 3.29 14.03
C ASP A 107 -18.90 3.19 15.24
N ALA A 108 -18.40 2.74 16.38
CA ALA A 108 -19.19 2.75 17.63
C ALA A 108 -19.61 4.18 18.02
N GLY A 109 -18.74 5.18 17.83
CA GLY A 109 -19.07 6.58 18.07
C GLY A 109 -20.14 7.14 17.12
N LYS A 110 -20.16 6.69 15.86
CA LYS A 110 -21.18 7.09 14.88
C LYS A 110 -22.55 6.52 15.18
N THR A 111 -22.61 5.28 15.65
CA THR A 111 -23.86 4.55 15.87
C THR A 111 -24.44 4.74 17.27
N GLY A 112 -23.68 5.32 18.18
CA GLY A 112 -24.03 5.38 19.61
C GLY A 112 -24.10 4.02 20.29
N THR A 113 -23.69 2.97 19.59
CA THR A 113 -23.65 1.59 20.08
C THR A 113 -22.23 1.09 20.16
N TYR A 114 -21.81 0.73 21.34
CA TYR A 114 -20.60 -0.07 21.53
C TYR A 114 -21.00 -1.54 21.63
N ALA A 115 -20.63 -2.33 20.66
CA ALA A 115 -20.81 -3.77 20.75
C ALA A 115 -19.76 -4.34 21.71
N SER A 116 -20.22 -4.90 22.82
CA SER A 116 -19.43 -5.52 23.89
C SER A 116 -18.75 -6.85 23.48
N ASN A 117 -18.43 -7.01 22.23
CA ASN A 117 -17.73 -8.21 21.71
C ASN A 117 -16.20 -8.06 21.78
N ALA A 118 -15.69 -7.40 22.84
CA ALA A 118 -14.28 -7.45 23.14
C ALA A 118 -13.91 -8.87 23.57
N ASN A 119 -13.22 -9.59 22.71
CA ASN A 119 -12.51 -10.78 23.12
C ASN A 119 -11.52 -10.41 24.24
N GLU A 120 -11.31 -11.31 25.18
CA GLU A 120 -10.59 -11.15 26.46
C GLU A 120 -9.17 -10.54 26.38
N GLU A 121 -8.61 -10.35 25.19
CA GLU A 121 -7.28 -9.77 24.98
C GLU A 121 -7.21 -8.23 25.09
N HIS A 122 -8.34 -7.54 25.31
CA HIS A 122 -8.41 -6.06 25.37
C HIS A 122 -9.24 -5.56 26.56
N GLU A 123 -9.13 -6.21 27.70
CA GLU A 123 -9.87 -5.85 28.94
C GLU A 123 -9.76 -4.36 29.30
N GLU A 124 -8.58 -3.76 29.18
CA GLU A 124 -8.36 -2.34 29.53
C GLU A 124 -9.25 -1.38 28.72
N ILE A 125 -9.45 -1.64 27.42
CA ILE A 125 -10.31 -0.79 26.57
C ILE A 125 -11.78 -1.09 26.82
N ALA A 126 -12.14 -2.33 27.09
CA ALA A 126 -13.49 -2.71 27.46
C ALA A 126 -13.89 -2.07 28.78
N ASP A 127 -13.00 -2.00 29.76
CA ASP A 127 -13.23 -1.35 31.05
C ASP A 127 -13.43 0.17 30.91
N TRP A 128 -12.64 0.83 30.07
CA TRP A 128 -12.82 2.26 29.77
C TRP A 128 -14.19 2.57 29.17
N LEU A 129 -14.65 1.73 28.29
CA LEU A 129 -15.94 1.90 27.60
C LEU A 129 -17.10 1.50 28.50
N ALA A 130 -16.93 0.49 29.35
CA ALA A 130 -17.87 0.12 30.40
C ALA A 130 -17.97 1.22 31.46
N ALA A 131 -16.92 1.98 31.73
CA ALA A 131 -16.90 3.15 32.60
C ALA A 131 -17.57 4.40 32.00
N GLY A 132 -18.16 4.29 30.77
CA GLY A 132 -18.89 5.40 30.14
C GLY A 132 -17.96 6.40 29.41
N VAL A 133 -16.73 6.04 29.11
CA VAL A 133 -15.88 6.86 28.24
C VAL A 133 -16.51 6.87 26.84
N PRO A 134 -16.88 8.05 26.30
CA PRO A 134 -17.54 8.10 25.01
C PRO A 134 -16.63 7.55 23.92
N ALA A 135 -17.17 6.71 23.04
CA ALA A 135 -16.50 6.31 21.81
C ALA A 135 -16.13 7.56 21.00
N LEU A 136 -15.12 7.46 20.14
CA LEU A 136 -14.75 8.54 19.22
C LEU A 136 -15.96 8.89 18.36
N GLY A 137 -16.41 10.13 18.43
CA GLY A 137 -17.47 10.64 17.57
C GLY A 137 -16.98 10.87 16.14
N LYS A 138 -17.70 11.71 15.40
CA LYS A 138 -17.32 12.12 14.06
C LYS A 138 -15.93 12.77 14.07
N VAL A 139 -15.01 12.25 13.27
CA VAL A 139 -13.67 12.82 13.09
C VAL A 139 -13.78 14.19 12.46
N GLN A 140 -13.25 15.21 13.14
CA GLN A 140 -13.28 16.61 12.68
C GLN A 140 -11.94 17.04 12.08
N MET A 141 -10.85 16.50 12.57
CA MET A 141 -9.50 16.85 12.13
C MET A 141 -8.58 15.65 12.28
N ILE A 142 -7.69 15.48 11.31
CA ILE A 142 -6.60 14.50 11.36
C ILE A 142 -5.30 15.25 11.14
N GLN A 143 -4.35 15.06 12.05
CA GLN A 143 -2.98 15.52 11.89
C GLN A 143 -2.06 14.31 11.86
N LEU A 144 -1.30 14.18 10.79
CA LEU A 144 -0.38 13.07 10.57
C LEU A 144 1.03 13.59 10.33
N ASN A 145 1.99 12.94 10.94
CA ASN A 145 3.40 13.13 10.66
C ASN A 145 4.01 11.75 10.41
N PHE A 146 4.47 11.53 9.19
CA PHE A 146 5.06 10.25 8.77
C PHE A 146 6.35 10.52 8.01
N GLY A 147 7.47 10.26 8.63
CA GLY A 147 8.78 10.55 8.06
C GLY A 147 9.84 9.53 8.48
N SER A 148 10.87 9.41 7.65
CA SER A 148 12.04 8.58 7.92
C SER A 148 13.27 9.30 7.42
N TYR A 149 14.27 9.43 8.26
CA TYR A 149 15.56 9.96 7.81
C TYR A 149 16.19 9.05 6.76
N LYS A 150 16.64 9.66 5.67
CA LYS A 150 17.44 9.01 4.64
C LYS A 150 18.66 9.87 4.33
N GLU A 151 19.84 9.28 4.44
CA GLU A 151 21.06 9.93 3.96
C GLU A 151 20.94 10.19 2.46
N TYR A 152 21.26 11.43 2.07
CA TYR A 152 21.18 11.82 0.67
C TYR A 152 22.20 11.07 -0.17
N ASN A 153 21.71 10.36 -1.17
CA ASN A 153 22.53 9.66 -2.16
C ASN A 153 21.78 9.63 -3.50
N MET A 154 22.32 10.29 -4.52
CA MET A 154 21.73 10.35 -5.87
C MET A 154 21.45 8.98 -6.48
N LYS A 155 22.24 7.96 -6.12
CA LYS A 155 22.07 6.59 -6.62
C LYS A 155 20.99 5.81 -5.88
N ASN A 156 20.52 6.32 -4.75
CA ASN A 156 19.46 5.70 -3.99
C ASN A 156 18.12 5.94 -4.69
N ARG A 157 17.29 4.91 -4.80
CA ARG A 157 15.98 4.99 -5.45
C ARG A 157 15.08 6.10 -4.89
N PHE A 158 15.22 6.45 -3.61
CA PHE A 158 14.43 7.51 -2.96
C PHE A 158 14.69 8.90 -3.53
N PHE A 159 15.87 9.13 -4.07
CA PHE A 159 16.26 10.40 -4.66
C PHE A 159 16.41 10.34 -6.19
N ASN A 160 16.05 9.22 -6.80
CA ASN A 160 16.15 9.02 -8.24
C ASN A 160 14.79 9.18 -8.92
N MET A 161 14.61 10.26 -9.67
CA MET A 161 13.38 10.57 -10.40
C MET A 161 13.03 9.52 -11.46
N ASP A 162 14.03 8.91 -12.11
CA ASP A 162 13.82 7.86 -13.13
C ASP A 162 13.19 6.59 -12.54
N LEU A 163 13.31 6.41 -11.21
CA LEU A 163 12.73 5.31 -10.47
C LEU A 163 11.45 5.69 -9.72
N ALA A 164 10.87 6.86 -10.04
CA ALA A 164 9.75 7.45 -9.32
C ALA A 164 10.07 7.60 -7.81
N GLY A 165 11.28 8.12 -7.52
CA GLY A 165 11.69 8.47 -6.16
C GLY A 165 10.93 9.68 -5.65
N GLY A 166 10.94 9.88 -4.34
CA GLY A 166 10.30 10.97 -3.65
C GLY A 166 9.58 10.52 -2.38
N ALA A 167 9.43 11.45 -1.45
CA ALA A 167 8.80 11.17 -0.16
C ALA A 167 7.31 10.88 -0.29
N LEU A 168 6.61 11.57 -1.19
CA LEU A 168 5.17 11.41 -1.36
C LEU A 168 4.80 9.98 -1.78
N LEU A 169 5.46 9.46 -2.82
CA LEU A 169 5.20 8.10 -3.31
C LEU A 169 5.75 7.01 -2.39
N ASP A 170 6.86 7.27 -1.68
CA ASP A 170 7.45 6.23 -0.83
C ASP A 170 6.77 6.09 0.53
N ILE A 171 6.52 7.20 1.22
CA ILE A 171 5.94 7.20 2.58
C ILE A 171 4.68 8.06 2.73
N GLY A 172 4.52 9.12 1.94
CA GLY A 172 3.35 10.00 1.99
C GLY A 172 2.04 9.27 1.71
N VAL A 173 2.08 8.22 0.90
CA VAL A 173 0.92 7.35 0.62
C VAL A 173 0.30 6.76 1.89
N TYR A 174 1.09 6.46 2.92
CA TYR A 174 0.57 5.97 4.19
C TYR A 174 -0.24 7.04 4.91
N ALA A 175 0.29 8.27 5.02
CA ALA A 175 -0.42 9.38 5.64
C ALA A 175 -1.71 9.72 4.88
N LEU A 176 -1.66 9.80 3.55
CA LEU A 176 -2.83 10.03 2.71
C LEU A 176 -3.88 8.92 2.85
N SER A 177 -3.44 7.66 2.88
CA SER A 177 -4.33 6.52 3.07
C SER A 177 -5.01 6.54 4.42
N ILE A 178 -4.27 6.84 5.50
CA ILE A 178 -4.83 6.98 6.85
C ILE A 178 -5.85 8.13 6.87
N ALA A 179 -5.46 9.32 6.38
CA ALA A 179 -6.37 10.45 6.35
C ALA A 179 -7.65 10.12 5.57
N ARG A 180 -7.51 9.56 4.37
CA ARG A 180 -8.65 9.20 3.53
C ARG A 180 -9.57 8.17 4.17
N SER A 181 -9.03 7.25 4.94
CA SER A 181 -9.81 6.20 5.57
C SER A 181 -10.69 6.68 6.72
N PHE A 182 -10.22 7.67 7.48
CA PHE A 182 -10.95 8.19 8.64
C PHE A 182 -11.80 9.42 8.32
N MET A 183 -11.64 10.03 7.16
CA MET A 183 -12.47 11.14 6.70
C MET A 183 -13.64 10.62 5.86
N GLU A 184 -14.85 11.14 6.11
CA GLU A 184 -16.08 10.68 5.43
C GLU A 184 -16.20 11.18 4.00
N SER A 185 -15.61 12.34 3.69
CA SER A 185 -15.68 12.98 2.36
C SER A 185 -14.33 13.03 1.67
N LYS A 186 -14.36 13.26 0.36
CA LYS A 186 -13.19 13.70 -0.38
C LYS A 186 -12.82 15.12 0.03
N PRO A 187 -11.54 15.53 -0.04
CA PRO A 187 -11.15 16.91 0.24
C PRO A 187 -11.74 17.86 -0.81
N ASP A 188 -12.25 19.01 -0.36
CA ASP A 188 -12.70 20.10 -1.24
C ASP A 188 -11.52 20.93 -1.75
N GLN A 189 -10.45 20.98 -0.98
CA GLN A 189 -9.24 21.71 -1.31
C GLN A 189 -8.02 20.94 -0.86
N VAL A 190 -6.96 21.00 -1.67
CA VAL A 190 -5.63 20.46 -1.36
C VAL A 190 -4.63 21.59 -1.46
N LEU A 191 -3.87 21.84 -0.39
CA LEU A 191 -2.73 22.73 -0.37
C LEU A 191 -1.48 21.90 -0.10
N SER A 192 -0.42 22.14 -0.84
CA SER A 192 0.83 21.41 -0.66
C SER A 192 2.02 22.35 -0.60
N GLN A 193 3.01 21.98 0.19
CA GLN A 193 4.34 22.58 0.22
C GLN A 193 5.36 21.46 0.08
N VAL A 194 6.42 21.72 -0.66
CA VAL A 194 7.42 20.69 -0.94
C VAL A 194 8.82 21.27 -0.83
N LYS A 195 9.74 20.49 -0.30
CA LYS A 195 11.18 20.74 -0.39
C LYS A 195 11.81 19.66 -1.27
N PHE A 196 12.42 20.07 -2.35
CA PHE A 196 13.09 19.17 -3.27
C PHE A 196 14.53 18.87 -2.85
N ALA A 197 14.97 17.65 -3.08
CA ALA A 197 16.37 17.26 -3.11
C ALA A 197 17.06 17.83 -4.37
N PRO A 198 18.42 17.89 -4.43
CA PRO A 198 19.13 18.36 -5.62
C PRO A 198 18.80 17.58 -6.90
N THR A 199 18.28 16.36 -6.81
CA THR A 199 17.82 15.53 -7.94
C THR A 199 16.45 15.91 -8.48
N GLY A 200 15.72 16.82 -7.82
CA GLY A 200 14.33 17.14 -8.13
C GLY A 200 13.30 16.23 -7.46
N ALA A 201 13.72 15.16 -6.78
CA ALA A 201 12.80 14.36 -5.98
C ALA A 201 12.31 15.14 -4.76
N ASP A 202 11.03 15.02 -4.41
CA ASP A 202 10.49 15.58 -3.18
C ASP A 202 11.14 14.88 -1.97
N ALA A 203 11.79 15.68 -1.13
CA ALA A 203 12.45 15.18 0.09
C ALA A 203 11.55 15.34 1.32
N VAL A 204 10.65 16.32 1.28
CA VAL A 204 9.61 16.59 2.27
C VAL A 204 8.39 17.12 1.51
N SER A 205 7.24 16.57 1.77
CA SER A 205 5.96 16.99 1.19
C SER A 205 4.86 16.95 2.23
#